data_8484c7083e175aa680c6726faa1a745a
#
_entry.id   8484c7083e175aa680c6726faa1a745a
#
_cell.length_a   1.000
_cell.length_b   1.000
_cell.length_c   1.000
_cell.angle_alpha   90.00
_cell.angle_beta   90.00
_cell.angle_gamma   90.00
#
_symmetry.space_group_name_H-M   'P 1'
#
loop_
_entity.id
_entity.type
_entity.pdbx_description
1 polymer ?
#
loop_
_entity_poly.entity_id
_entity_poly.type
_entity_poly.pdbx_seq_one_letter_code
_entity_poly.pdbx_strand_id
1 'polypeptide(L)'
;VAHGFDNLPKTFPTTNTVGGPLPINKLSDIIRHECAQAGWIEVLPLILCSHDENFAWMKRTDDGKTAIVLENPKTSEYQIVRTSLLPGILKTIRENKKHALPIQVFEVSDVAFKDPTETQRMARNERHMAAIYSNKAAGFEVVHGLLDKLMMMLGVPRISREDAKAECGYYLQEADDPSFFPGRAAHIVLRTPRSSARGLDSTDDLKKALDGDERIGTLGVLRPDVLELFELAFPCSALEFNVEPFL
;
A
#
# COMPACT_ATOMS: atom_id res chain seq x y z
N VAL A 1 1.35 17.06 38.30
CA VAL A 1 0.24 17.70 39.03
C VAL A 1 0.76 18.36 40.32
N ALA A 2 1.54 17.67 41.17
CA ALA A 2 2.03 18.22 42.45
C ALA A 2 2.94 19.47 42.27
N HIS A 3 3.72 19.57 41.20
CA HIS A 3 4.55 20.76 40.93
C HIS A 3 3.73 21.97 40.41
N GLY A 4 2.59 21.72 39.79
CA GLY A 4 1.77 22.73 39.13
C GLY A 4 2.31 23.16 37.77
N PHE A 5 1.44 23.34 36.78
CA PHE A 5 1.83 23.79 35.43
C PHE A 5 2.35 25.22 35.42
N ASP A 6 1.85 26.08 36.31
CA ASP A 6 2.25 27.48 36.41
C ASP A 6 3.69 27.68 36.91
N ASN A 7 4.23 26.64 37.58
CA ASN A 7 5.60 26.63 38.10
C ASN A 7 6.65 26.14 37.09
N LEU A 8 6.23 25.74 35.88
CA LEU A 8 7.14 25.29 34.84
C LEU A 8 7.92 26.51 34.28
N PRO A 9 9.26 26.43 34.21
CA PRO A 9 10.04 27.52 33.61
C PRO A 9 9.75 27.62 32.12
N LYS A 10 9.42 28.81 31.65
CA LYS A 10 9.24 29.08 30.22
C LYS A 10 10.59 29.36 29.60
N THR A 11 11.06 28.51 28.73
CA THR A 11 12.32 28.68 28.00
C THR A 11 12.09 28.74 26.51
N PHE A 12 12.84 29.59 25.81
CA PHE A 12 12.90 29.53 24.35
C PHE A 12 13.87 28.43 23.91
N PRO A 13 13.56 27.72 22.80
CA PRO A 13 14.51 26.81 22.21
C PRO A 13 15.81 27.49 21.86
N THR A 14 16.94 26.87 22.15
CA THR A 14 18.28 27.38 21.82
C THR A 14 18.66 27.15 20.35
N THR A 15 17.88 26.39 19.62
CA THR A 15 18.12 26.07 18.21
C THR A 15 16.99 26.60 17.33
N ASN A 16 17.36 27.25 16.23
CA ASN A 16 16.43 27.70 15.19
C ASN A 16 16.16 26.57 14.21
N THR A 17 15.50 25.51 14.67
CA THR A 17 15.10 24.43 13.78
C THR A 17 13.79 24.77 13.09
N VAL A 18 13.81 24.85 11.77
CA VAL A 18 12.60 25.01 10.96
C VAL A 18 11.99 23.65 10.75
N GLY A 19 10.76 23.47 11.25
CA GLY A 19 9.98 22.26 10.99
C GLY A 19 9.51 22.22 9.52
N GLY A 20 9.56 21.04 8.91
CA GLY A 20 9.02 20.79 7.57
C GLY A 20 8.33 19.44 7.52
N PRO A 21 7.34 19.26 6.64
CA PRO A 21 6.71 17.96 6.43
C PRO A 21 7.72 16.98 5.80
N LEU A 22 7.66 15.72 6.19
CA LEU A 22 8.41 14.68 5.52
C LEU A 22 7.91 14.55 4.06
N PRO A 23 8.81 14.37 3.06
CA PRO A 23 8.43 14.23 1.66
C PRO A 23 7.34 13.19 1.43
N ILE A 24 7.40 12.04 2.12
CA ILE A 24 6.39 10.99 2.04
C ILE A 24 4.98 11.46 2.44
N ASN A 25 4.87 12.35 3.43
CA ASN A 25 3.58 12.89 3.86
C ASN A 25 3.00 13.82 2.78
N LYS A 26 3.84 14.66 2.17
CA LYS A 26 3.41 15.51 1.05
C LYS A 26 2.96 14.67 -0.15
N LEU A 27 3.70 13.62 -0.49
CA LEU A 27 3.30 12.70 -1.55
C LEU A 27 1.97 12.02 -1.24
N SER A 28 1.78 11.55 0.00
CA SER A 28 0.52 10.96 0.45
C SER A 28 -0.65 11.93 0.31
N ASP A 29 -0.49 13.20 0.68
CA ASP A 29 -1.53 14.22 0.57
C ASP A 29 -1.90 14.50 -0.90
N ILE A 30 -0.92 14.51 -1.79
CA ILE A 30 -1.15 14.65 -3.24
C ILE A 30 -1.97 13.46 -3.77
N ILE A 31 -1.59 12.23 -3.43
CA ILE A 31 -2.30 11.01 -3.85
C ILE A 31 -3.74 11.01 -3.30
N ARG A 32 -3.94 11.36 -2.03
CA ARG A 32 -5.27 11.49 -1.42
C ARG A 32 -6.16 12.47 -2.18
N HIS A 33 -5.61 13.63 -2.48
CA HIS A 33 -6.33 14.67 -3.21
C HIS A 33 -6.76 14.19 -4.61
N GLU A 34 -5.86 13.54 -5.33
CA GLU A 34 -6.15 13.00 -6.66
C GLU A 34 -7.19 11.86 -6.64
N CYS A 35 -7.14 10.99 -5.65
CA CYS A 35 -8.15 9.95 -5.46
C CYS A 35 -9.52 10.56 -5.13
N ALA A 36 -9.57 11.55 -4.24
CA ALA A 36 -10.81 12.23 -3.89
C ALA A 36 -11.43 12.96 -5.09
N GLN A 37 -10.61 13.63 -5.91
CA GLN A 37 -11.08 14.27 -7.15
C GLN A 37 -11.54 13.26 -8.23
N ALA A 38 -11.05 12.02 -8.16
CA ALA A 38 -11.54 10.94 -9.00
C ALA A 38 -12.86 10.32 -8.50
N GLY A 39 -13.43 10.84 -7.42
CA GLY A 39 -14.71 10.38 -6.85
C GLY A 39 -14.56 9.21 -5.87
N TRP A 40 -13.35 8.94 -5.37
CA TRP A 40 -13.09 7.93 -4.36
C TRP A 40 -13.19 8.51 -2.96
N ILE A 41 -13.63 7.70 -2.00
CA ILE A 41 -13.80 8.07 -0.59
C ILE A 41 -12.64 7.50 0.22
N GLU A 42 -11.94 8.35 0.97
CA GLU A 42 -10.89 7.89 1.87
C GLU A 42 -11.48 7.18 3.09
N VAL A 43 -10.86 6.06 3.46
CA VAL A 43 -11.16 5.31 4.68
C VAL A 43 -9.90 5.14 5.50
N LEU A 44 -10.05 5.04 6.83
CA LEU A 44 -8.94 4.94 7.78
C LEU A 44 -9.16 3.73 8.71
N PRO A 45 -8.98 2.50 8.23
CA PRO A 45 -9.03 1.29 9.05
C PRO A 45 -7.93 1.27 10.12
N LEU A 46 -8.11 0.41 11.12
CA LEU A 46 -7.10 0.21 12.15
C LEU A 46 -5.84 -0.47 11.58
N ILE A 47 -4.69 -0.12 12.15
CA ILE A 47 -3.39 -0.69 11.78
C ILE A 47 -3.26 -2.14 12.27
N LEU A 48 -3.89 -2.47 13.40
CA LEU A 48 -3.93 -3.83 13.93
C LEU A 48 -5.07 -4.61 13.31
N CYS A 49 -4.81 -5.86 12.99
CA CYS A 49 -5.79 -6.79 12.42
C CYS A 49 -5.61 -8.20 12.99
N SER A 50 -6.54 -9.10 12.69
CA SER A 50 -6.36 -10.50 13.02
C SER A 50 -5.37 -11.15 12.06
N HIS A 51 -4.73 -12.20 12.53
CA HIS A 51 -3.81 -13.00 11.69
C HIS A 51 -4.56 -13.58 10.48
N ASP A 52 -5.76 -14.10 10.70
CA ASP A 52 -6.57 -14.72 9.66
C ASP A 52 -7.01 -13.73 8.58
N GLU A 53 -7.44 -12.52 8.96
CA GLU A 53 -7.80 -11.45 8.02
C GLU A 53 -6.64 -11.09 7.08
N ASN A 54 -5.41 -11.03 7.64
CA ASN A 54 -4.24 -10.63 6.87
C ASN A 54 -3.69 -11.73 5.95
N PHE A 55 -3.86 -13.01 6.33
CA PHE A 55 -3.29 -14.15 5.62
C PHE A 55 -4.34 -15.11 5.07
N ALA A 56 -4.96 -15.92 5.92
CA ALA A 56 -5.83 -17.01 5.49
C ALA A 56 -7.04 -16.54 4.67
N TRP A 57 -7.68 -15.45 5.07
CA TRP A 57 -8.83 -14.88 4.34
C TRP A 57 -8.42 -14.29 2.99
N MET A 58 -7.21 -13.76 2.91
CA MET A 58 -6.61 -13.30 1.65
C MET A 58 -5.95 -14.44 0.85
N LYS A 59 -6.10 -15.71 1.28
CA LYS A 59 -5.45 -16.89 0.67
C LYS A 59 -3.92 -16.79 0.62
N ARG A 60 -3.34 -15.98 1.48
CA ARG A 60 -1.90 -15.82 1.62
C ARG A 60 -1.38 -16.72 2.75
N THR A 61 -0.14 -17.16 2.63
CA THR A 61 0.53 -17.97 3.65
C THR A 61 1.45 -17.08 4.48
N ASP A 62 1.37 -17.20 5.81
CA ASP A 62 2.34 -16.56 6.68
C ASP A 62 3.65 -17.38 6.68
N ASP A 63 4.77 -16.72 6.40
CA ASP A 63 6.11 -17.29 6.46
C ASP A 63 6.71 -17.27 7.88
N GLY A 64 5.99 -16.69 8.85
CA GLY A 64 6.43 -16.47 10.22
C GLY A 64 7.55 -15.43 10.39
N LYS A 65 8.03 -14.83 9.28
CA LYS A 65 9.17 -13.90 9.25
C LYS A 65 8.78 -12.48 8.85
N THR A 66 7.68 -12.32 8.16
CA THR A 66 7.28 -11.03 7.57
C THR A 66 6.42 -10.20 8.52
N ALA A 67 5.40 -10.80 9.17
CA ALA A 67 4.45 -10.06 9.99
C ALA A 67 4.97 -9.78 11.40
N ILE A 68 4.69 -8.56 11.88
CA ILE A 68 4.96 -8.17 13.27
C ILE A 68 3.79 -8.65 14.14
N VAL A 69 4.07 -9.54 15.09
CA VAL A 69 3.07 -10.14 15.98
C VAL A 69 3.14 -9.48 17.35
N LEU A 70 2.00 -9.11 17.92
CA LEU A 70 1.91 -8.62 19.28
C LEU A 70 2.01 -9.78 20.28
N GLU A 71 2.84 -9.64 21.31
CA GLU A 71 3.01 -10.67 22.33
C GLU A 71 1.75 -10.88 23.16
N ASN A 72 1.06 -9.80 23.54
CA ASN A 72 -0.13 -9.84 24.37
C ASN A 72 -1.28 -9.04 23.73
N PRO A 73 -1.93 -9.54 22.68
CA PRO A 73 -3.04 -8.85 22.05
C PRO A 73 -4.26 -8.88 22.98
N LYS A 74 -4.98 -7.78 23.08
CA LYS A 74 -6.20 -7.69 23.91
C LYS A 74 -7.31 -8.63 23.41
N THR A 75 -7.40 -8.80 22.11
CA THR A 75 -8.35 -9.71 21.43
C THR A 75 -7.70 -10.35 20.23
N SER A 76 -8.27 -11.45 19.75
CA SER A 76 -7.82 -12.11 18.51
C SER A 76 -7.95 -11.24 17.26
N GLU A 77 -8.77 -10.18 17.31
CA GLU A 77 -8.94 -9.25 16.21
C GLU A 77 -7.75 -8.29 16.00
N TYR A 78 -6.83 -8.19 16.97
CA TYR A 78 -5.72 -7.24 16.97
C TYR A 78 -4.39 -7.91 17.27
N GLN A 79 -4.11 -9.04 16.62
CA GLN A 79 -2.95 -9.87 16.91
C GLN A 79 -1.67 -9.41 16.22
N ILE A 80 -1.80 -8.81 15.04
CA ILE A 80 -0.65 -8.46 14.20
C ILE A 80 -0.78 -7.03 13.67
N VAL A 81 0.35 -6.46 13.29
CA VAL A 81 0.39 -5.25 12.47
C VAL A 81 0.18 -5.65 11.02
N ARG A 82 -0.71 -4.98 10.33
CA ARG A 82 -1.09 -5.27 8.95
C ARG A 82 0.11 -5.22 8.00
N THR A 83 0.16 -6.15 7.06
CA THR A 83 1.15 -6.19 5.96
C THR A 83 0.54 -5.77 4.61
N SER A 84 -0.76 -5.49 4.58
CA SER A 84 -1.53 -5.03 3.43
C SER A 84 -2.67 -4.14 3.91
N LEU A 85 -3.09 -3.18 3.08
CA LEU A 85 -4.23 -2.30 3.36
C LEU A 85 -5.57 -2.96 2.99
N LEU A 86 -5.56 -3.94 2.07
CA LEU A 86 -6.77 -4.55 1.52
C LEU A 86 -7.70 -5.17 2.58
N PRO A 87 -7.23 -5.94 3.57
CA PRO A 87 -8.12 -6.52 4.59
C PRO A 87 -8.90 -5.46 5.37
N GLY A 88 -8.25 -4.36 5.75
CA GLY A 88 -8.88 -3.25 6.45
C GLY A 88 -9.97 -2.56 5.63
N ILE A 89 -9.72 -2.34 4.34
CA ILE A 89 -10.69 -1.73 3.42
C ILE A 89 -11.87 -2.69 3.19
N LEU A 90 -11.63 -4.00 2.98
CA LEU A 90 -12.70 -5.01 2.83
C LEU A 90 -13.60 -5.07 4.06
N LYS A 91 -13.01 -5.04 5.26
CA LYS A 91 -13.74 -4.96 6.52
C LYS A 91 -14.57 -3.69 6.63
N THR A 92 -14.04 -2.56 6.19
CA THR A 92 -14.77 -1.29 6.15
C THR A 92 -15.99 -1.37 5.21
N ILE A 93 -15.86 -1.97 4.04
CA ILE A 93 -16.99 -2.20 3.11
C ILE A 93 -18.02 -3.12 3.76
N ARG A 94 -17.59 -4.18 4.44
CA ARG A 94 -18.47 -5.11 5.18
C ARG A 94 -19.35 -4.36 6.18
N GLU A 95 -18.78 -3.49 6.98
CA GLU A 95 -19.54 -2.71 7.98
C GLU A 95 -20.47 -1.65 7.34
N ASN A 96 -20.25 -1.34 6.08
CA ASN A 96 -20.99 -0.33 5.34
C ASN A 96 -21.83 -0.91 4.17
N LYS A 97 -22.29 -2.15 4.27
CA LYS A 97 -23.08 -2.88 3.25
C LYS A 97 -24.35 -2.15 2.77
N LYS A 98 -24.85 -1.17 3.54
CA LYS A 98 -26.08 -0.42 3.24
C LYS A 98 -25.86 0.75 2.28
N HIS A 99 -24.61 1.10 1.99
CA HIS A 99 -24.32 2.16 1.02
C HIS A 99 -24.69 1.74 -0.39
N ALA A 100 -25.13 2.73 -1.17
CA ALA A 100 -25.45 2.54 -2.57
C ALA A 100 -24.21 2.14 -3.38
N LEU A 101 -24.40 1.26 -4.36
CA LEU A 101 -23.38 0.91 -5.33
C LEU A 101 -23.29 1.97 -6.44
N PRO A 102 -22.11 2.19 -7.00
CA PRO A 102 -20.83 1.58 -6.69
C PRO A 102 -20.22 2.12 -5.38
N ILE A 103 -19.48 1.27 -4.65
CA ILE A 103 -18.63 1.69 -3.54
C ILE A 103 -17.20 1.84 -4.07
N GLN A 104 -16.63 3.03 -3.91
CA GLN A 104 -15.27 3.38 -4.34
C GLN A 104 -14.54 3.95 -3.14
N VAL A 105 -13.66 3.15 -2.55
CA VAL A 105 -12.95 3.53 -1.33
C VAL A 105 -11.46 3.33 -1.51
N PHE A 106 -10.66 4.18 -0.84
CA PHE A 106 -9.21 4.10 -0.87
C PHE A 106 -8.60 4.43 0.49
N GLU A 107 -7.36 4.07 0.67
CA GLU A 107 -6.53 4.39 1.81
C GLU A 107 -5.10 4.68 1.37
N VAL A 108 -4.44 5.66 1.99
CA VAL A 108 -3.00 5.91 1.85
C VAL A 108 -2.39 5.90 3.25
N SER A 109 -1.74 4.81 3.60
CA SER A 109 -1.25 4.58 4.97
C SER A 109 -0.07 3.62 5.01
N ASP A 110 0.50 3.47 6.22
CA ASP A 110 1.60 2.54 6.43
C ASP A 110 1.13 1.11 6.64
N VAL A 111 1.89 0.19 6.10
CA VAL A 111 2.00 -1.22 6.48
C VAL A 111 3.34 -1.45 7.14
N ALA A 112 3.51 -2.56 7.87
CA ALA A 112 4.77 -2.81 8.56
C ALA A 112 5.25 -4.25 8.40
N PHE A 113 6.56 -4.38 8.26
CA PHE A 113 7.24 -5.66 8.07
C PHE A 113 8.36 -5.83 9.09
N LYS A 114 8.63 -7.08 9.50
CA LYS A 114 9.87 -7.40 10.18
C LYS A 114 11.05 -7.13 9.24
N ASP A 115 12.06 -6.48 9.74
CA ASP A 115 13.29 -6.22 8.99
C ASP A 115 14.52 -6.49 9.87
N PRO A 116 15.17 -7.64 9.72
CA PRO A 116 16.32 -7.99 10.51
C PRO A 116 17.57 -7.15 10.19
N THR A 117 17.55 -6.37 9.10
CA THR A 117 18.65 -5.46 8.74
C THR A 117 18.59 -4.17 9.55
N GLU A 118 17.41 -3.79 10.03
CA GLU A 118 17.19 -2.67 10.95
C GLU A 118 17.59 -3.04 12.38
N THR A 119 18.81 -2.71 12.74
CA THR A 119 19.43 -3.17 14.01
C THR A 119 18.76 -2.64 15.29
N GLN A 120 18.07 -1.50 15.23
CA GLN A 120 17.44 -0.88 16.39
C GLN A 120 15.97 -1.28 16.56
N ARG A 121 15.19 -1.25 15.50
CA ARG A 121 13.73 -1.48 15.53
C ARG A 121 13.33 -2.87 15.10
N MET A 122 14.18 -3.58 14.36
CA MET A 122 13.90 -4.90 13.77
C MET A 122 12.64 -4.92 12.90
N ALA A 123 12.21 -3.74 12.46
CA ALA A 123 10.99 -3.53 11.69
C ALA A 123 11.10 -2.26 10.84
N ARG A 124 10.43 -2.27 9.69
CA ARG A 124 10.28 -1.11 8.82
C ARG A 124 8.81 -0.88 8.48
N ASN A 125 8.44 0.36 8.28
CA ASN A 125 7.17 0.74 7.68
C ASN A 125 7.37 0.97 6.19
N GLU A 126 6.32 0.69 5.42
CA GLU A 126 6.22 1.08 4.01
C GLU A 126 4.91 1.82 3.80
N ARG A 127 4.95 2.93 3.07
CA ARG A 127 3.75 3.68 2.72
C ARG A 127 3.12 3.08 1.48
N HIS A 128 1.89 2.58 1.64
CA HIS A 128 1.09 2.03 0.56
C HIS A 128 -0.11 2.91 0.21
N MET A 129 -0.56 2.80 -1.02
CA MET A 129 -1.88 3.22 -1.47
C MET A 129 -2.66 2.00 -1.86
N ALA A 130 -3.90 1.89 -1.39
CA ALA A 130 -4.82 0.85 -1.82
C ALA A 130 -6.21 1.41 -2.13
N ALA A 131 -6.89 0.79 -3.08
CA ALA A 131 -8.24 1.17 -3.48
C ALA A 131 -9.07 -0.09 -3.81
N ILE A 132 -10.35 -0.05 -3.45
CA ILE A 132 -11.31 -1.11 -3.77
C ILE A 132 -12.55 -0.51 -4.41
N TYR A 133 -12.90 -1.03 -5.57
CA TYR A 133 -14.15 -0.80 -6.26
C TYR A 133 -15.07 -1.99 -6.08
N SER A 134 -16.26 -1.79 -5.53
CA SER A 134 -17.28 -2.83 -5.35
C SER A 134 -18.57 -2.43 -6.07
N ASN A 135 -19.07 -3.32 -6.93
CA ASN A 135 -20.31 -3.12 -7.69
C ASN A 135 -20.91 -4.48 -8.10
N LYS A 136 -22.09 -4.45 -8.74
CA LYS A 136 -22.78 -5.64 -9.31
C LYS A 136 -21.94 -6.40 -10.32
N ALA A 137 -21.03 -5.73 -11.00
CA ALA A 137 -20.03 -6.30 -11.89
C ALA A 137 -18.62 -5.93 -11.45
N ALA A 138 -17.65 -6.78 -11.75
CA ALA A 138 -16.24 -6.47 -11.53
C ALA A 138 -15.84 -5.24 -12.35
N GLY A 139 -14.98 -4.39 -11.77
CA GLY A 139 -14.52 -3.13 -12.39
C GLY A 139 -13.00 -3.09 -12.43
N PHE A 140 -12.36 -4.06 -13.08
CA PHE A 140 -10.92 -4.05 -13.28
C PHE A 140 -10.46 -2.77 -13.99
N GLU A 141 -11.21 -2.36 -15.00
CA GLU A 141 -10.97 -1.12 -15.77
C GLU A 141 -11.06 0.14 -14.90
N VAL A 142 -11.89 0.13 -13.85
CA VAL A 142 -12.05 1.28 -12.95
C VAL A 142 -10.82 1.46 -12.06
N VAL A 143 -10.33 0.37 -11.45
CA VAL A 143 -9.11 0.42 -10.62
C VAL A 143 -7.86 0.64 -11.48
N HIS A 144 -7.84 0.11 -12.70
CA HIS A 144 -6.77 0.37 -13.67
C HIS A 144 -6.75 1.85 -14.10
N GLY A 145 -7.93 2.44 -14.37
CA GLY A 145 -8.04 3.87 -14.69
C GLY A 145 -7.59 4.78 -13.54
N LEU A 146 -7.84 4.38 -12.27
CA LEU A 146 -7.29 5.09 -11.12
C LEU A 146 -5.77 5.00 -11.08
N LEU A 147 -5.20 3.81 -11.32
CA LEU A 147 -3.75 3.63 -11.40
C LEU A 147 -3.15 4.50 -12.51
N ASP A 148 -3.71 4.47 -13.72
CA ASP A 148 -3.24 5.30 -14.84
C ASP A 148 -3.24 6.80 -14.49
N LYS A 149 -4.31 7.26 -13.83
CA LYS A 149 -4.42 8.65 -13.38
C LYS A 149 -3.31 9.00 -12.37
N LEU A 150 -3.08 8.15 -11.38
CA LEU A 150 -2.04 8.38 -10.37
C LEU A 150 -0.65 8.36 -10.99
N MET A 151 -0.35 7.39 -11.85
CA MET A 151 0.95 7.31 -12.54
C MET A 151 1.20 8.53 -13.43
N MET A 152 0.17 9.01 -14.14
CA MET A 152 0.26 10.21 -14.96
C MET A 152 0.54 11.45 -14.09
N MET A 153 -0.13 11.58 -12.95
CA MET A 153 0.10 12.67 -11.99
C MET A 153 1.53 12.62 -11.42
N LEU A 154 2.06 11.42 -11.16
CA LEU A 154 3.43 11.20 -10.70
C LEU A 154 4.48 11.39 -11.81
N GLY A 155 4.07 11.64 -13.05
CA GLY A 155 4.98 11.80 -14.19
C GLY A 155 5.58 10.49 -14.70
N VAL A 156 4.97 9.35 -14.39
CA VAL A 156 5.42 8.01 -14.77
C VAL A 156 4.62 7.51 -15.96
N PRO A 157 5.17 7.50 -17.17
CA PRO A 157 4.45 7.07 -18.36
C PRO A 157 4.25 5.54 -18.38
N ARG A 158 3.14 5.11 -18.99
CA ARG A 158 2.96 3.70 -19.30
C ARG A 158 3.88 3.28 -20.44
N ILE A 159 4.61 2.19 -20.25
CA ILE A 159 5.54 1.64 -21.23
C ILE A 159 5.18 0.20 -21.58
N SER A 160 5.71 -0.32 -22.67
CA SER A 160 5.72 -1.75 -22.94
C SER A 160 6.90 -2.42 -22.21
N ARG A 161 6.70 -3.63 -21.71
CA ARG A 161 7.79 -4.43 -21.12
C ARG A 161 8.94 -4.62 -22.12
N GLU A 162 8.61 -4.75 -23.41
CA GLU A 162 9.56 -5.03 -24.48
C GLU A 162 10.28 -3.77 -24.99
N ASP A 163 9.85 -2.58 -24.54
CA ASP A 163 10.47 -1.34 -24.95
C ASP A 163 11.78 -1.10 -24.19
N ALA A 164 12.86 -1.60 -24.81
CA ALA A 164 14.23 -1.43 -24.28
C ALA A 164 14.73 0.03 -24.31
N LYS A 165 14.03 0.94 -24.98
CA LYS A 165 14.41 2.37 -25.07
C LYS A 165 13.79 3.20 -23.96
N ALA A 166 12.73 2.71 -23.33
CA ALA A 166 12.10 3.40 -22.22
C ALA A 166 12.98 3.30 -20.97
N GLU A 167 13.56 4.41 -20.56
CA GLU A 167 14.43 4.48 -19.37
C GLU A 167 13.63 4.52 -18.06
N CYS A 168 12.40 5.02 -18.11
CA CYS A 168 11.51 5.19 -16.96
C CYS A 168 10.05 4.97 -17.38
N GLY A 169 9.26 4.37 -16.49
CA GLY A 169 7.84 4.16 -16.72
C GLY A 169 7.31 2.98 -15.93
N TYR A 170 6.04 2.66 -16.10
CA TYR A 170 5.45 1.47 -15.50
C TYR A 170 4.76 0.59 -16.56
N TYR A 171 4.65 -0.68 -16.25
CA TYR A 171 3.91 -1.64 -17.05
C TYR A 171 3.21 -2.67 -16.16
N LEU A 172 2.25 -3.36 -16.72
CA LEU A 172 1.53 -4.44 -16.06
C LEU A 172 2.07 -5.78 -16.54
N GLN A 173 2.30 -6.67 -15.58
CA GLN A 173 2.69 -8.06 -15.83
C GLN A 173 1.63 -8.98 -15.22
N GLU A 174 1.24 -10.04 -15.91
CA GLU A 174 0.31 -11.03 -15.36
C GLU A 174 0.78 -11.52 -13.98
N ALA A 175 -0.16 -11.55 -13.03
CA ALA A 175 0.09 -11.94 -11.65
C ALA A 175 -0.64 -13.24 -11.32
N ASP A 176 0.10 -14.14 -10.67
CA ASP A 176 -0.47 -15.31 -9.98
C ASP A 176 -0.47 -15.04 -8.46
N ASP A 177 -1.42 -14.20 -8.02
CA ASP A 177 -1.61 -13.87 -6.59
C ASP A 177 -2.87 -14.60 -6.10
N PRO A 178 -2.77 -15.44 -5.05
CA PRO A 178 -3.88 -16.28 -4.58
C PRO A 178 -5.10 -15.50 -4.07
N SER A 179 -4.96 -14.21 -3.77
CA SER A 179 -6.08 -13.34 -3.37
C SER A 179 -6.99 -12.96 -4.54
N PHE A 180 -6.47 -13.02 -5.77
CA PHE A 180 -7.15 -12.56 -6.96
C PHE A 180 -7.65 -13.72 -7.84
N PHE A 181 -8.62 -13.40 -8.69
CA PHE A 181 -9.15 -14.35 -9.64
C PHE A 181 -8.10 -14.71 -10.70
N PRO A 182 -7.84 -16.00 -10.98
CA PRO A 182 -6.84 -16.41 -11.96
C PRO A 182 -7.04 -15.75 -13.32
N GLY A 183 -5.98 -15.23 -13.92
CA GLY A 183 -6.00 -14.53 -15.20
C GLY A 183 -6.67 -13.13 -15.16
N ARG A 184 -7.01 -12.63 -13.97
CA ARG A 184 -7.59 -11.29 -13.79
C ARG A 184 -6.84 -10.47 -12.74
N ALA A 185 -5.54 -10.67 -12.68
CA ALA A 185 -4.63 -9.92 -11.81
C ALA A 185 -3.37 -9.56 -12.57
N ALA A 186 -2.79 -8.43 -12.21
CA ALA A 186 -1.51 -7.97 -12.76
C ALA A 186 -0.65 -7.36 -11.65
N HIS A 187 0.66 -7.63 -11.72
CA HIS A 187 1.65 -6.90 -10.97
C HIS A 187 1.92 -5.55 -11.62
N ILE A 188 2.08 -4.54 -10.80
CA ILE A 188 2.52 -3.21 -11.21
C ILE A 188 4.04 -3.22 -11.10
N VAL A 189 4.71 -3.05 -12.23
CA VAL A 189 6.16 -3.04 -12.30
C VAL A 189 6.61 -1.64 -12.70
N LEU A 190 7.46 -1.06 -11.87
CA LEU A 190 8.08 0.24 -12.10
C LEU A 190 9.48 0.03 -12.67
N ARG A 191 9.76 0.68 -13.81
CA ARG A 191 11.10 0.81 -14.37
C ARG A 191 11.66 2.15 -13.97
N THR A 192 12.82 2.14 -13.28
CA THR A 192 13.54 3.35 -12.89
C THR A 192 14.76 3.59 -13.82
N PRO A 193 15.18 4.84 -14.01
CA PRO A 193 16.34 5.14 -14.84
C PRO A 193 17.60 4.47 -14.30
N ARG A 194 18.39 3.88 -15.17
CA ARG A 194 19.69 3.25 -14.85
C ARG A 194 20.74 4.21 -14.24
N SER A 195 20.45 5.51 -14.25
CA SER A 195 21.35 6.55 -13.69
C SER A 195 21.44 6.55 -12.16
N SER A 196 20.51 5.91 -11.45
CA SER A 196 20.59 5.73 -9.99
C SER A 196 21.69 4.76 -9.56
N ALA A 197 22.30 4.04 -10.51
CA ALA A 197 23.44 3.15 -10.26
C ALA A 197 24.81 3.85 -10.14
N ARG A 198 24.87 5.19 -10.24
CA ARG A 198 26.11 5.96 -10.05
C ARG A 198 26.45 6.03 -8.56
N GLY A 199 27.31 5.14 -8.11
CA GLY A 199 27.82 5.09 -6.73
C GLY A 199 27.78 3.72 -6.08
N LEU A 200 27.42 2.67 -6.82
CA LEU A 200 27.45 1.31 -6.34
C LEU A 200 28.79 0.64 -6.70
N ASP A 201 29.60 0.33 -5.68
CA ASP A 201 30.95 -0.23 -5.85
C ASP A 201 30.98 -1.77 -5.96
N SER A 202 29.83 -2.45 -5.87
CA SER A 202 29.78 -3.92 -5.95
C SER A 202 29.15 -4.45 -7.24
N THR A 203 29.69 -5.55 -7.77
CA THR A 203 29.19 -6.22 -8.99
C THR A 203 27.79 -6.81 -8.83
N ASP A 204 27.35 -7.11 -7.60
CA ASP A 204 26.00 -7.65 -7.30
C ASP A 204 24.97 -6.54 -7.18
N ASP A 205 25.35 -5.37 -6.67
CA ASP A 205 24.50 -4.17 -6.65
C ASP A 205 24.34 -3.59 -8.05
N LEU A 206 25.37 -3.68 -8.90
CA LEU A 206 25.30 -3.34 -10.32
C LEU A 206 24.35 -4.27 -11.10
N LYS A 207 24.31 -5.56 -10.80
CA LYS A 207 23.34 -6.50 -11.41
C LYS A 207 21.91 -6.19 -10.96
N LYS A 208 21.66 -5.89 -9.68
CA LYS A 208 20.36 -5.44 -9.16
C LYS A 208 19.91 -4.12 -9.79
N ALA A 209 20.85 -3.19 -10.00
CA ALA A 209 20.57 -1.92 -10.68
C ALA A 209 20.42 -2.06 -12.20
N LEU A 210 20.91 -3.14 -12.80
CA LEU A 210 20.72 -3.46 -14.23
C LEU A 210 19.37 -4.13 -14.51
N ASP A 211 18.76 -4.79 -13.52
CA ASP A 211 17.40 -5.30 -13.57
C ASP A 211 16.36 -4.24 -13.19
N GLY A 212 16.57 -2.98 -13.43
CA GLY A 212 15.82 -1.76 -13.10
C GLY A 212 14.28 -1.81 -13.08
N ASP A 213 13.70 -3.00 -13.05
CA ASP A 213 12.27 -3.26 -12.99
C ASP A 213 11.90 -3.77 -11.59
N GLU A 214 11.21 -2.92 -10.81
CA GLU A 214 10.75 -3.22 -9.45
C GLU A 214 9.26 -3.49 -9.41
N ARG A 215 8.85 -4.59 -8.80
CA ARG A 215 7.44 -4.86 -8.53
C ARG A 215 7.00 -4.05 -7.32
N ILE A 216 6.17 -3.02 -7.56
CA ILE A 216 5.68 -2.11 -6.52
C ILE A 216 4.29 -2.46 -5.99
N GLY A 217 3.52 -3.30 -6.69
CA GLY A 217 2.16 -3.60 -6.26
C GLY A 217 1.43 -4.60 -7.14
N THR A 218 0.12 -4.71 -6.87
CA THR A 218 -0.79 -5.62 -7.60
C THR A 218 -2.17 -4.98 -7.75
N LEU A 219 -2.84 -5.26 -8.87
CA LEU A 219 -4.24 -4.94 -9.07
C LEU A 219 -4.97 -6.14 -9.68
N GLY A 220 -6.27 -6.24 -9.45
CA GLY A 220 -7.05 -7.33 -10.01
C GLY A 220 -8.46 -7.42 -9.45
N VAL A 221 -9.16 -8.46 -9.89
CA VAL A 221 -10.47 -8.84 -9.36
C VAL A 221 -10.27 -9.83 -8.23
N LEU A 222 -10.77 -9.53 -7.04
CA LEU A 222 -10.68 -10.42 -5.88
C LEU A 222 -11.51 -11.70 -6.11
N ARG A 223 -11.01 -12.80 -5.57
CA ARG A 223 -11.69 -14.10 -5.66
C ARG A 223 -12.99 -14.11 -4.87
N PRO A 224 -14.04 -14.80 -5.36
CA PRO A 224 -15.30 -14.94 -4.63
C PRO A 224 -15.14 -15.57 -3.24
N ASP A 225 -14.25 -16.55 -3.09
CA ASP A 225 -13.99 -17.22 -1.80
C ASP A 225 -13.26 -16.33 -0.79
N VAL A 226 -12.51 -15.32 -1.24
CA VAL A 226 -11.98 -14.23 -0.39
C VAL A 226 -13.13 -13.32 0.06
N LEU A 227 -13.98 -12.89 -0.89
CA LEU A 227 -15.11 -12.00 -0.59
C LEU A 227 -16.12 -12.64 0.37
N GLU A 228 -16.34 -13.94 0.25
CA GLU A 228 -17.21 -14.72 1.15
C GLU A 228 -16.70 -14.69 2.59
N LEU A 229 -15.38 -14.84 2.80
CA LEU A 229 -14.75 -14.74 4.14
C LEU A 229 -14.89 -13.35 4.76
N PHE A 230 -14.88 -12.31 3.94
CA PHE A 230 -15.19 -10.94 4.38
C PHE A 230 -16.69 -10.62 4.35
N GLU A 231 -17.57 -11.61 4.09
CA GLU A 231 -19.02 -11.45 4.02
C GLU A 231 -19.51 -10.39 3.02
N LEU A 232 -18.84 -10.27 1.89
CA LEU A 232 -19.17 -9.34 0.81
C LEU A 232 -19.91 -10.03 -0.31
N ALA A 233 -21.09 -9.50 -0.67
CA ALA A 233 -21.97 -10.11 -1.66
C ALA A 233 -21.68 -9.69 -3.11
N PHE A 234 -20.92 -8.60 -3.30
CA PHE A 234 -20.67 -8.04 -4.62
C PHE A 234 -19.22 -8.20 -5.04
N PRO A 235 -18.94 -8.37 -6.34
CA PRO A 235 -17.58 -8.39 -6.86
C PRO A 235 -16.80 -7.16 -6.45
N CYS A 236 -15.53 -7.37 -6.07
CA CYS A 236 -14.59 -6.31 -5.73
C CYS A 236 -13.36 -6.39 -6.63
N SER A 237 -12.97 -5.26 -7.18
CA SER A 237 -11.68 -5.07 -7.85
C SER A 237 -10.79 -4.23 -6.97
N ALA A 238 -9.56 -4.64 -6.78
CA ALA A 238 -8.63 -4.05 -5.83
C ALA A 238 -7.33 -3.62 -6.51
N LEU A 239 -6.72 -2.60 -5.95
CA LEU A 239 -5.42 -2.05 -6.30
C LEU A 239 -4.66 -1.82 -4.99
N GLU A 240 -3.40 -2.25 -4.90
CA GLU A 240 -2.49 -1.88 -3.81
C GLU A 240 -1.06 -1.76 -4.34
N PHE A 241 -0.37 -0.67 -4.00
CA PHE A 241 1.04 -0.50 -4.34
C PHE A 241 1.79 0.37 -3.34
N ASN A 242 3.11 0.15 -3.25
CA ASN A 242 4.04 0.96 -2.47
C ASN A 242 4.27 2.31 -3.18
N VAL A 243 4.13 3.41 -2.45
CA VAL A 243 4.32 4.76 -3.00
C VAL A 243 5.72 5.35 -2.73
N GLU A 244 6.54 4.71 -1.92
CA GLU A 244 7.88 5.20 -1.59
C GLU A 244 8.85 5.29 -2.78
N PRO A 245 8.78 4.40 -3.79
CA PRO A 245 9.63 4.52 -4.99
C PRO A 245 9.46 5.82 -5.80
N PHE A 246 8.44 6.63 -5.49
CA PHE A 246 8.17 7.92 -6.15
C PHE A 246 8.68 9.14 -5.37
N LEU A 247 9.48 8.94 -4.32
CA LEU A 247 10.08 10.00 -3.50
C LEU A 247 11.32 10.64 -4.13
#